data_21ac98bb2a37fec53fcf4a2f267de90c
#
_entry.id   21ac98bb2a37fec53fcf4a2f267de90c
#
_cell.length_a   1.000
_cell.length_b   1.000
_cell.length_c   1.000
_cell.angle_alpha   90.00
_cell.angle_beta   90.00
_cell.angle_gamma   90.00
#
_symmetry.space_group_name_H-M   'P 1'
#
loop_
_entity.id
_entity.type
_entity.pdbx_description
1 polymer ?
#
loop_
_entity_poly.entity_id
_entity_poly.type
_entity_poly.pdbx_seq_one_letter_code
_entity_poly.pdbx_strand_id
1 'polypeptide(L)'
;MIFNIKFSIIITSKFLLYFYICLDKQKQIIMSINKVTIVGIKGFKGSGKDTVASMISYILYNGIMKANYDTWLLYHKNDFIENDEIIIHFADKLKDDIAAFCNIDRKLLDRQDIKEENYYNFETGIVSTNIKDATYVVDKCNDAILKYDNLSSYLVLYNNNVSIKIRVLLQYYGTNIIRNHFWREAFIRYTMNKAFDIRNSKGQCIIADARFDNDECKAIRDCGGMIIRVDRKSNNDNHDSHESEQITINKDDYVIDNTGTLVGLFYKVLKFVTDYIV
;
A
#
# COMPACT_ATOMS: atom_id res chain seq x y z
N MET A 1 -57.38 -36.34 22.01
CA MET A 1 -55.97 -36.82 21.96
C MET A 1 -55.25 -36.39 20.68
N ILE A 2 -55.86 -36.45 19.50
CA ILE A 2 -55.24 -36.07 18.20
C ILE A 2 -54.92 -34.59 18.06
N PHE A 3 -55.70 -33.69 18.70
CA PHE A 3 -55.47 -32.22 18.65
C PHE A 3 -54.21 -31.77 19.39
N ASN A 4 -53.85 -32.41 20.50
CA ASN A 4 -52.66 -32.09 21.29
C ASN A 4 -51.37 -32.53 20.59
N ILE A 5 -51.39 -33.58 19.76
CA ILE A 5 -50.22 -34.04 19.03
C ILE A 5 -49.88 -33.12 17.85
N LYS A 6 -50.91 -32.62 17.12
CA LYS A 6 -50.69 -31.66 16.02
C LYS A 6 -50.16 -30.29 16.53
N PHE A 7 -50.62 -29.82 17.68
CA PHE A 7 -50.18 -28.57 18.29
C PHE A 7 -48.71 -28.66 18.79
N SER A 8 -48.33 -29.79 19.38
CA SER A 8 -46.95 -30.08 19.81
C SER A 8 -45.98 -30.15 18.61
N ILE A 9 -46.34 -30.74 17.49
CA ILE A 9 -45.53 -30.85 16.29
C ILE A 9 -45.32 -29.48 15.63
N ILE A 10 -46.33 -28.60 15.63
CA ILE A 10 -46.23 -27.26 15.06
C ILE A 10 -45.34 -26.34 15.93
N ILE A 11 -45.40 -26.47 17.24
CA ILE A 11 -44.53 -25.72 18.15
C ILE A 11 -43.07 -26.18 18.03
N THR A 12 -42.81 -27.46 17.98
CA THR A 12 -41.45 -28.01 17.82
C THR A 12 -40.87 -27.64 16.47
N SER A 13 -41.63 -27.67 15.39
CA SER A 13 -41.13 -27.32 14.04
C SER A 13 -40.82 -25.80 13.93
N LYS A 14 -41.66 -24.94 14.54
CA LYS A 14 -41.37 -23.49 14.61
C LYS A 14 -40.16 -23.17 15.50
N PHE A 15 -39.98 -23.89 16.59
CA PHE A 15 -38.84 -23.73 17.49
C PHE A 15 -37.53 -24.19 16.82
N LEU A 16 -37.57 -25.32 16.11
CA LEU A 16 -36.43 -25.81 15.31
C LEU A 16 -36.07 -24.84 14.18
N LEU A 17 -37.07 -24.28 13.48
CA LEU A 17 -36.82 -23.30 12.42
C LEU A 17 -36.23 -21.99 13.00
N TYR A 18 -36.75 -21.52 14.14
CA TYR A 18 -36.20 -20.35 14.82
C TYR A 18 -34.78 -20.57 15.32
N PHE A 19 -34.50 -21.75 15.86
CA PHE A 19 -33.15 -22.16 16.29
C PHE A 19 -32.19 -22.26 15.11
N TYR A 20 -32.66 -22.80 13.98
CA TYR A 20 -31.85 -22.87 12.73
C TYR A 20 -31.53 -21.47 12.19
N ILE A 21 -32.51 -20.56 12.18
CA ILE A 21 -32.30 -19.15 11.77
C ILE A 21 -31.35 -18.43 12.72
N CYS A 22 -31.42 -18.68 14.02
CA CYS A 22 -30.50 -18.10 15.01
C CYS A 22 -29.09 -18.65 14.83
N LEU A 23 -28.92 -19.94 14.57
CA LEU A 23 -27.62 -20.55 14.29
C LEU A 23 -27.00 -20.04 12.98
N ASP A 24 -27.82 -19.85 11.94
CA ASP A 24 -27.36 -19.33 10.66
C ASP A 24 -26.96 -17.85 10.79
N LYS A 25 -27.73 -17.03 11.52
CA LYS A 25 -27.34 -15.66 11.88
C LYS A 25 -26.10 -15.61 12.74
N GLN A 26 -25.93 -16.49 13.72
CA GLN A 26 -24.69 -16.58 14.50
C GLN A 26 -23.49 -17.00 13.64
N LYS A 27 -23.66 -17.95 12.72
CA LYS A 27 -22.64 -18.31 11.74
C LYS A 27 -22.28 -17.15 10.82
N GLN A 28 -23.28 -16.42 10.30
CA GLN A 28 -23.03 -15.22 9.48
C GLN A 28 -22.32 -14.11 10.27
N ILE A 29 -22.69 -13.89 11.54
CA ILE A 29 -22.00 -12.93 12.43
C ILE A 29 -20.56 -13.39 12.70
N ILE A 30 -20.34 -14.67 13.01
CA ILE A 30 -18.99 -15.22 13.24
C ILE A 30 -18.15 -15.18 11.96
N MET A 31 -18.71 -15.47 10.79
CA MET A 31 -18.02 -15.32 9.50
C MET A 31 -17.72 -13.86 9.17
N SER A 32 -18.60 -12.90 9.55
CA SER A 32 -18.35 -11.46 9.34
C SER A 32 -17.32 -10.88 10.31
N ILE A 33 -17.14 -11.47 11.49
CA ILE A 33 -16.15 -11.03 12.49
C ILE A 33 -14.72 -11.42 12.09
N ASN A 34 -14.55 -12.45 11.24
CA ASN A 34 -13.24 -12.95 10.83
C ASN A 34 -12.79 -12.49 9.44
N LYS A 35 -13.58 -11.65 8.75
CA LYS A 35 -13.19 -11.15 7.43
C LYS A 35 -12.20 -10.00 7.55
N VAL A 36 -11.07 -10.12 6.85
CA VAL A 36 -10.08 -9.06 6.76
C VAL A 36 -10.64 -7.92 5.90
N THR A 37 -10.70 -6.72 6.45
CA THR A 37 -11.24 -5.54 5.75
C THR A 37 -10.17 -4.51 5.39
N ILE A 38 -8.98 -4.59 6.00
CA ILE A 38 -7.81 -3.79 5.65
C ILE A 38 -6.66 -4.73 5.36
N VAL A 39 -6.07 -4.62 4.18
CA VAL A 39 -4.93 -5.42 3.74
C VAL A 39 -3.74 -4.52 3.49
N GLY A 40 -2.63 -4.75 4.19
CA GLY A 40 -1.35 -4.12 3.91
C GLY A 40 -0.50 -5.03 3.01
N ILE A 41 0.16 -4.47 2.02
CA ILE A 41 1.06 -5.21 1.15
C ILE A 41 2.48 -4.70 1.33
N LYS A 42 3.41 -5.59 1.68
CA LYS A 42 4.83 -5.28 1.80
C LYS A 42 5.67 -6.16 0.87
N GLY A 43 6.87 -5.71 0.57
CA GLY A 43 7.82 -6.41 -0.31
C GLY A 43 8.87 -5.43 -0.85
N PHE A 44 9.99 -5.95 -1.32
CA PHE A 44 11.06 -5.14 -1.90
C PHE A 44 10.60 -4.33 -3.11
N LYS A 45 11.40 -3.32 -3.49
CA LYS A 45 11.21 -2.57 -4.73
C LYS A 45 11.16 -3.55 -5.93
N GLY A 46 10.12 -3.42 -6.76
CA GLY A 46 9.94 -4.31 -7.93
C GLY A 46 9.40 -5.71 -7.60
N SER A 47 9.03 -6.02 -6.35
CA SER A 47 8.46 -7.34 -5.99
C SER A 47 7.08 -7.60 -6.59
N GLY A 48 6.35 -6.56 -7.07
CA GLY A 48 5.01 -6.69 -7.64
C GLY A 48 3.87 -6.36 -6.66
N LYS A 49 4.13 -5.54 -5.63
CA LYS A 49 3.12 -5.11 -4.65
C LYS A 49 1.89 -4.47 -5.31
N ASP A 50 2.12 -3.50 -6.20
CA ASP A 50 1.05 -2.79 -6.89
C ASP A 50 0.24 -3.74 -7.81
N THR A 51 0.92 -4.70 -8.44
CA THR A 51 0.27 -5.76 -9.22
C THR A 51 -0.64 -6.62 -8.35
N VAL A 52 -0.18 -7.02 -7.16
CA VAL A 52 -0.99 -7.79 -6.20
C VAL A 52 -2.17 -6.96 -5.69
N ALA A 53 -1.96 -5.68 -5.37
CA ALA A 53 -3.03 -4.77 -4.97
C ALA A 53 -4.12 -4.67 -6.05
N SER A 54 -3.72 -4.44 -7.28
CA SER A 54 -4.58 -4.39 -8.45
C SER A 54 -5.37 -5.69 -8.68
N MET A 55 -4.73 -6.86 -8.50
CA MET A 55 -5.42 -8.15 -8.61
C MET A 55 -6.48 -8.31 -7.51
N ILE A 56 -6.15 -7.95 -6.25
CA ILE A 56 -7.10 -8.03 -5.14
C ILE A 56 -8.31 -7.15 -5.42
N SER A 57 -8.09 -5.90 -5.80
CA SER A 57 -9.14 -4.95 -6.09
C SER A 57 -10.04 -5.43 -7.23
N TYR A 58 -9.46 -5.91 -8.33
CA TYR A 58 -10.21 -6.47 -9.45
C TYR A 58 -11.07 -7.66 -9.03
N ILE A 59 -10.54 -8.59 -8.21
CA ILE A 59 -11.27 -9.75 -7.73
C ILE A 59 -12.44 -9.34 -6.83
N LEU A 60 -12.23 -8.36 -5.96
CA LEU A 60 -13.27 -7.83 -5.09
C LEU A 60 -14.39 -7.15 -5.87
N TYR A 61 -14.03 -6.37 -6.88
CA TYR A 61 -15.01 -5.67 -7.73
C TYR A 61 -15.88 -6.63 -8.54
N ASN A 62 -15.29 -7.65 -9.16
CA ASN A 62 -16.00 -8.58 -10.03
C ASN A 62 -16.61 -9.78 -9.28
N GLY A 63 -16.17 -10.02 -8.05
CA GLY A 63 -16.50 -11.23 -7.28
C GLY A 63 -15.70 -12.46 -7.76
N ILE A 64 -15.40 -13.35 -6.81
CA ILE A 64 -14.53 -14.54 -7.02
C ILE A 64 -14.97 -15.39 -8.20
N MET A 65 -16.28 -15.62 -8.35
CA MET A 65 -16.83 -16.50 -9.40
C MET A 65 -16.68 -15.95 -10.83
N LYS A 66 -16.51 -14.65 -10.98
CA LYS A 66 -16.36 -13.96 -12.28
C LYS A 66 -14.95 -13.49 -12.53
N ALA A 67 -14.10 -13.50 -11.50
CA ALA A 67 -12.71 -13.04 -11.63
C ALA A 67 -11.92 -13.98 -12.54
N ASN A 68 -11.26 -13.39 -13.55
CA ASN A 68 -10.50 -14.14 -14.55
C ASN A 68 -9.26 -13.34 -14.95
N TYR A 69 -8.16 -14.05 -15.15
CA TYR A 69 -6.84 -13.46 -15.42
C TYR A 69 -6.82 -12.63 -16.70
N ASP A 70 -7.38 -13.13 -17.81
CA ASP A 70 -7.28 -12.45 -19.10
C ASP A 70 -8.04 -11.12 -19.08
N THR A 71 -9.20 -11.09 -18.42
CA THR A 71 -9.96 -9.87 -18.21
C THR A 71 -9.21 -8.90 -17.31
N TRP A 72 -8.63 -9.37 -16.19
CA TRP A 72 -7.78 -8.52 -15.33
C TRP A 72 -6.61 -7.93 -16.12
N LEU A 73 -5.95 -8.72 -16.97
CA LEU A 73 -4.81 -8.27 -17.77
C LEU A 73 -5.19 -7.17 -18.75
N LEU A 74 -6.39 -7.24 -19.35
CA LEU A 74 -6.92 -6.18 -20.22
C LEU A 74 -7.14 -4.88 -19.43
N TYR A 75 -7.74 -4.95 -18.24
CA TYR A 75 -7.93 -3.79 -17.38
C TYR A 75 -6.59 -3.19 -16.96
N HIS A 76 -5.64 -4.02 -16.54
CA HIS A 76 -4.32 -3.59 -16.06
C HIS A 76 -3.49 -2.90 -17.16
N LYS A 77 -3.54 -3.41 -18.41
CA LYS A 77 -2.83 -2.81 -19.55
C LYS A 77 -3.38 -1.47 -20.02
N ASN A 78 -4.65 -1.21 -19.75
CA ASN A 78 -5.34 0.00 -20.23
C ASN A 78 -5.47 1.06 -19.12
N ASP A 79 -4.71 0.96 -18.04
CA ASP A 79 -4.66 1.88 -16.89
C ASP A 79 -6.02 2.16 -16.24
N PHE A 80 -7.03 1.29 -16.47
CA PHE A 80 -8.35 1.41 -15.82
C PHE A 80 -8.30 1.26 -14.29
N ILE A 81 -7.13 0.85 -13.74
CA ILE A 81 -6.91 0.60 -12.32
C ILE A 81 -6.29 1.81 -11.62
N GLU A 82 -5.81 2.83 -12.34
CA GLU A 82 -5.22 4.05 -11.75
C GLU A 82 -6.16 4.84 -10.83
N ASN A 83 -7.47 4.62 -10.94
CA ASN A 83 -8.49 5.26 -10.10
C ASN A 83 -9.15 4.30 -9.12
N ASP A 84 -8.43 3.26 -8.66
CA ASP A 84 -9.00 2.32 -7.72
C ASP A 84 -9.17 2.95 -6.35
N GLU A 85 -10.42 3.29 -6.04
CA GLU A 85 -10.80 4.00 -4.83
C GLU A 85 -10.51 3.25 -3.53
N ILE A 86 -10.18 1.95 -3.60
CA ILE A 86 -9.85 1.15 -2.42
C ILE A 86 -8.34 0.93 -2.22
N ILE A 87 -7.49 1.31 -3.19
CA ILE A 87 -6.04 1.22 -3.07
C ILE A 87 -5.46 2.56 -2.64
N ILE A 88 -4.66 2.56 -1.56
CA ILE A 88 -3.93 3.72 -1.07
C ILE A 88 -2.50 3.34 -0.70
N HIS A 89 -1.65 4.36 -0.47
CA HIS A 89 -0.26 4.19 -0.09
C HIS A 89 0.09 5.05 1.13
N PHE A 90 0.99 4.59 1.99
CA PHE A 90 1.56 5.43 3.04
C PHE A 90 2.32 6.64 2.45
N ALA A 91 2.92 6.45 1.29
CA ALA A 91 3.63 7.51 0.58
C ALA A 91 2.72 8.54 -0.12
N ASP A 92 1.39 8.37 -0.18
CA ASP A 92 0.52 9.30 -0.89
C ASP A 92 0.58 10.70 -0.29
N LYS A 93 0.39 10.83 1.03
CA LYS A 93 0.45 12.13 1.71
C LYS A 93 1.81 12.82 1.55
N LEU A 94 2.89 12.04 1.65
CA LEU A 94 4.25 12.52 1.39
C LEU A 94 4.37 13.15 -0.02
N LYS A 95 3.88 12.45 -1.04
CA LYS A 95 3.93 12.92 -2.42
C LYS A 95 3.02 14.13 -2.65
N ASP A 96 1.83 14.15 -2.01
CA ASP A 96 0.91 15.29 -2.06
C ASP A 96 1.56 16.54 -1.48
N ASP A 97 2.26 16.43 -0.34
CA ASP A 97 2.97 17.53 0.29
C ASP A 97 4.09 18.06 -0.61
N ILE A 98 4.94 17.19 -1.13
CA ILE A 98 6.03 17.59 -2.05
C ILE A 98 5.48 18.18 -3.33
N ALA A 99 4.41 17.63 -3.91
CA ALA A 99 3.75 18.19 -5.07
C ALA A 99 3.29 19.65 -4.82
N ALA A 100 2.66 19.87 -3.66
CA ALA A 100 2.18 21.19 -3.27
C ALA A 100 3.33 22.17 -2.98
N PHE A 101 4.34 21.78 -2.20
CA PHE A 101 5.46 22.64 -1.81
C PHE A 101 6.38 23.01 -2.98
N CYS A 102 6.62 22.04 -3.87
CA CYS A 102 7.53 22.23 -4.99
C CYS A 102 6.82 22.62 -6.29
N ASN A 103 5.48 22.75 -6.26
CA ASN A 103 4.66 22.99 -7.46
C ASN A 103 4.95 21.98 -8.60
N ILE A 104 5.08 20.68 -8.22
CA ILE A 104 5.30 19.57 -9.14
C ILE A 104 3.97 18.89 -9.41
N ASP A 105 3.68 18.50 -10.64
CA ASP A 105 2.51 17.65 -10.92
C ASP A 105 2.61 16.34 -10.12
N ARG A 106 1.58 16.10 -9.29
CA ARG A 106 1.51 14.92 -8.41
C ARG A 106 1.74 13.60 -9.17
N LYS A 107 1.24 13.49 -10.39
CA LYS A 107 1.40 12.30 -11.24
C LYS A 107 2.85 11.98 -11.59
N LEU A 108 3.70 12.99 -11.69
CA LEU A 108 5.13 12.78 -11.94
C LEU A 108 5.81 12.09 -10.76
N LEU A 109 5.32 12.31 -9.52
CA LEU A 109 5.87 11.68 -8.33
C LEU A 109 5.48 10.20 -8.18
N ASP A 110 4.58 9.67 -9.00
CA ASP A 110 4.27 8.24 -9.07
C ASP A 110 5.18 7.50 -10.07
N ARG A 111 5.65 8.18 -11.09
CA ARG A 111 6.50 7.61 -12.13
C ARG A 111 7.88 7.26 -11.62
N GLN A 112 8.29 6.00 -11.84
CA GLN A 112 9.58 5.49 -11.38
C GLN A 112 10.76 6.14 -12.12
N ASP A 113 10.64 6.32 -13.45
CA ASP A 113 11.65 6.97 -14.30
C ASP A 113 11.93 8.41 -13.82
N ILE A 114 10.86 9.18 -13.53
CA ILE A 114 10.97 10.55 -13.03
C ILE A 114 11.70 10.57 -11.69
N LYS A 115 11.33 9.72 -10.76
CA LYS A 115 11.98 9.67 -9.44
C LYS A 115 13.46 9.33 -9.51
N GLU A 116 13.85 8.46 -10.43
CA GLU A 116 15.23 7.96 -10.53
C GLU A 116 16.12 8.82 -11.42
N GLU A 117 15.56 9.54 -12.37
CA GLU A 117 16.35 10.24 -13.39
C GLU A 117 16.27 11.75 -13.32
N ASN A 118 15.25 12.31 -12.60
CA ASN A 118 15.00 13.74 -12.59
C ASN A 118 15.42 14.41 -11.29
N TYR A 119 15.73 15.70 -11.43
CA TYR A 119 16.15 16.60 -10.36
C TYR A 119 15.22 17.79 -10.26
N TYR A 120 14.91 18.21 -9.04
CA TYR A 120 14.19 19.43 -8.75
C TYR A 120 15.20 20.57 -8.47
N ASN A 121 15.05 21.69 -9.16
CA ASN A 121 15.86 22.87 -8.98
C ASN A 121 15.17 23.83 -8.00
N PHE A 122 15.83 24.15 -6.90
CA PHE A 122 15.22 24.97 -5.83
C PHE A 122 15.04 26.44 -6.21
N GLU A 123 15.80 26.96 -7.16
CA GLU A 123 15.72 28.38 -7.54
C GLU A 123 14.66 28.61 -8.62
N THR A 124 14.58 27.70 -9.59
CA THR A 124 13.65 27.86 -10.73
C THR A 124 12.33 27.13 -10.54
N GLY A 125 12.26 26.19 -9.59
CA GLY A 125 11.08 25.32 -9.41
C GLY A 125 10.88 24.32 -10.55
N ILE A 126 11.88 24.08 -11.40
CA ILE A 126 11.77 23.23 -12.58
C ILE A 126 12.30 21.83 -12.27
N VAL A 127 11.59 20.81 -12.73
CA VAL A 127 12.04 19.41 -12.77
C VAL A 127 12.73 19.16 -14.10
N SER A 128 14.02 18.83 -14.08
CA SER A 128 14.81 18.59 -15.30
C SER A 128 15.34 17.16 -15.35
N THR A 129 15.37 16.62 -16.57
CA THR A 129 15.97 15.31 -16.88
C THR A 129 17.47 15.45 -17.03
N ASN A 130 18.18 14.43 -16.53
CA ASN A 130 19.56 14.08 -16.90
C ASN A 130 20.59 15.21 -16.76
N ILE A 131 20.99 15.49 -15.54
CA ILE A 131 22.10 16.39 -15.23
C ILE A 131 23.41 15.62 -15.46
N LYS A 132 23.92 15.58 -16.70
CA LYS A 132 25.15 14.86 -17.06
C LYS A 132 26.43 15.48 -16.47
N ASP A 133 26.39 16.75 -16.11
CA ASP A 133 27.56 17.52 -15.64
C ASP A 133 27.38 18.08 -14.23
N ALA A 134 26.56 17.43 -13.40
CA ALA A 134 26.31 17.87 -12.03
C ALA A 134 27.53 17.61 -11.14
N THR A 135 28.04 18.67 -10.54
CA THR A 135 29.02 18.57 -9.46
C THR A 135 28.31 18.52 -8.11
N TYR A 136 28.71 17.61 -7.23
CA TYR A 136 28.19 17.57 -5.86
C TYR A 136 28.61 18.83 -5.10
N VAL A 137 27.64 19.44 -4.41
CA VAL A 137 27.90 20.64 -3.56
C VAL A 137 28.39 20.14 -2.20
N VAL A 138 29.68 19.84 -2.07
CA VAL A 138 30.22 19.28 -0.84
C VAL A 138 30.44 20.32 0.24
N ASP A 139 30.60 21.64 -0.05
CA ASP A 139 31.09 22.58 0.96
C ASP A 139 30.57 24.02 0.95
N LYS A 140 29.56 24.38 0.17
CA LYS A 140 29.19 25.80 0.05
C LYS A 140 27.90 26.26 0.76
N CYS A 141 27.09 25.35 1.29
CA CYS A 141 25.91 25.75 2.07
C CYS A 141 26.31 25.95 3.54
N ASN A 142 26.63 27.22 3.89
CA ASN A 142 26.88 27.64 5.29
C ASN A 142 25.59 27.77 6.11
N ASP A 143 24.41 27.43 5.58
CA ASP A 143 23.15 27.49 6.28
C ASP A 143 23.01 26.38 7.33
N ALA A 144 22.68 26.80 8.54
CA ALA A 144 22.61 25.93 9.73
C ALA A 144 21.67 24.74 9.54
N ILE A 145 20.62 24.87 8.74
CA ILE A 145 19.64 23.81 8.44
C ILE A 145 20.27 22.65 7.65
N LEU A 146 21.17 22.96 6.70
CA LEU A 146 21.83 21.95 5.87
C LEU A 146 22.95 21.20 6.59
N LYS A 147 23.48 21.78 7.69
CA LYS A 147 24.50 21.13 8.52
C LYS A 147 23.96 20.03 9.44
N TYR A 148 22.69 20.12 9.84
CA TYR A 148 22.14 19.19 10.83
C TYR A 148 21.92 17.77 10.30
N ASP A 149 21.66 17.58 9.00
CA ASP A 149 21.20 16.30 8.47
C ASP A 149 21.96 15.77 7.26
N ASN A 150 23.18 16.23 7.00
CA ASN A 150 23.95 15.85 5.80
C ASN A 150 23.19 16.08 4.47
N LEU A 151 22.18 16.97 4.42
CA LEU A 151 21.44 17.25 3.20
C LEU A 151 22.37 17.75 2.08
N SER A 152 23.44 18.47 2.45
CA SER A 152 24.45 18.94 1.50
C SER A 152 25.06 17.82 0.66
N SER A 153 25.17 16.59 1.18
CA SER A 153 25.70 15.44 0.44
C SER A 153 24.78 14.94 -0.68
N TYR A 154 23.50 15.35 -0.65
CA TYR A 154 22.49 14.96 -1.66
C TYR A 154 22.20 16.07 -2.68
N LEU A 155 22.74 17.27 -2.44
CA LEU A 155 22.55 18.41 -3.34
C LEU A 155 23.57 18.36 -4.48
N VAL A 156 23.12 18.75 -5.66
CA VAL A 156 23.97 18.87 -6.84
C VAL A 156 23.92 20.30 -7.38
N LEU A 157 25.05 20.82 -7.84
CA LEU A 157 25.13 22.11 -8.50
C LEU A 157 25.07 21.90 -10.01
N TYR A 158 24.08 22.48 -10.66
CA TYR A 158 23.92 22.45 -12.10
C TYR A 158 23.57 23.84 -12.63
N ASN A 159 24.36 24.33 -13.61
CA ASN A 159 24.22 25.69 -14.14
C ASN A 159 24.17 26.79 -13.03
N ASN A 160 25.01 26.66 -12.01
CA ASN A 160 25.05 27.51 -10.80
C ASN A 160 23.80 27.42 -9.91
N ASN A 161 22.88 26.52 -10.15
CA ASN A 161 21.66 26.36 -9.37
C ASN A 161 21.70 25.08 -8.53
N VAL A 162 21.19 25.15 -7.30
CA VAL A 162 21.12 24.00 -6.39
C VAL A 162 19.93 23.12 -6.76
N SER A 163 20.20 21.82 -6.96
CA SER A 163 19.19 20.83 -7.34
C SER A 163 19.30 19.58 -6.48
N ILE A 164 18.20 18.83 -6.38
CA ILE A 164 18.11 17.55 -5.65
C ILE A 164 17.40 16.53 -6.51
N LYS A 165 17.87 15.28 -6.47
CA LYS A 165 17.19 14.15 -7.13
C LYS A 165 15.79 13.94 -6.51
N ILE A 166 14.76 13.75 -7.32
CA ILE A 166 13.36 13.64 -6.84
C ILE A 166 13.21 12.51 -5.81
N ARG A 167 13.81 11.34 -6.04
CA ARG A 167 13.78 10.24 -5.06
C ARG A 167 14.37 10.66 -3.72
N VAL A 168 15.51 11.34 -3.74
CA VAL A 168 16.20 11.79 -2.53
C VAL A 168 15.38 12.84 -1.79
N LEU A 169 14.74 13.76 -2.51
CA LEU A 169 13.83 14.75 -1.94
C LEU A 169 12.68 14.09 -1.17
N LEU A 170 12.03 13.09 -1.79
CA LEU A 170 10.95 12.31 -1.15
C LEU A 170 11.45 11.57 0.09
N GLN A 171 12.58 10.88 0.01
CA GLN A 171 13.15 10.14 1.14
C GLN A 171 13.55 11.07 2.29
N TYR A 172 14.20 12.20 1.98
CA TYR A 172 14.65 13.16 2.96
C TYR A 172 13.46 13.82 3.68
N TYR A 173 12.46 14.29 2.93
CA TYR A 173 11.25 14.88 3.53
C TYR A 173 10.51 13.87 4.40
N GLY A 174 10.25 12.69 3.87
CA GLY A 174 9.47 11.68 4.57
C GLY A 174 10.15 11.13 5.82
N THR A 175 11.44 10.78 5.72
CA THR A 175 12.18 10.17 6.82
C THR A 175 12.83 11.21 7.72
N ASN A 176 13.69 12.05 7.16
CA ASN A 176 14.49 12.96 7.99
C ASN A 176 13.63 14.06 8.59
N ILE A 177 12.78 14.74 7.80
CA ILE A 177 11.99 15.87 8.33
C ILE A 177 10.78 15.35 9.11
N ILE A 178 9.88 14.61 8.48
CA ILE A 178 8.60 14.29 9.11
C ILE A 178 8.78 13.19 10.17
N ARG A 179 9.33 12.02 9.80
CA ARG A 179 9.40 10.87 10.69
C ARG A 179 10.36 11.10 11.88
N ASN A 180 11.55 11.63 11.63
CA ASN A 180 12.59 11.74 12.66
C ASN A 180 12.52 13.01 13.48
N HIS A 181 12.11 14.16 12.89
CA HIS A 181 12.17 15.44 13.53
C HIS A 181 10.82 16.08 13.88
N PHE A 182 9.75 15.72 13.17
CA PHE A 182 8.44 16.30 13.43
C PHE A 182 7.53 15.34 14.22
N TRP A 183 7.07 14.26 13.58
CA TRP A 183 6.17 13.30 14.20
C TRP A 183 6.23 11.97 13.46
N ARG A 184 6.80 10.97 14.13
CA ARG A 184 7.05 9.63 13.57
C ARG A 184 5.81 8.97 12.98
N GLU A 185 4.64 9.16 13.60
CA GLU A 185 3.39 8.53 13.19
C GLU A 185 2.52 9.38 12.24
N ALA A 186 2.97 10.58 11.82
CA ALA A 186 2.12 11.51 11.07
C ALA A 186 1.49 10.87 9.82
N PHE A 187 2.30 10.27 8.96
CA PHE A 187 1.80 9.62 7.74
C PHE A 187 1.01 8.36 8.05
N ILE A 188 1.38 7.61 9.10
CA ILE A 188 0.66 6.41 9.53
C ILE A 188 -0.76 6.79 9.94
N ARG A 189 -0.91 7.78 10.81
CA ARG A 189 -2.24 8.23 11.27
C ARG A 189 -3.09 8.76 10.13
N TYR A 190 -2.50 9.57 9.25
CA TYR A 190 -3.21 10.06 8.06
C TYR A 190 -3.73 8.90 7.20
N THR A 191 -2.85 7.96 6.84
CA THR A 191 -3.21 6.83 5.98
C THR A 191 -4.20 5.89 6.64
N MET A 192 -4.05 5.59 7.93
CA MET A 192 -5.00 4.74 8.65
C MET A 192 -6.38 5.37 8.78
N ASN A 193 -6.49 6.68 9.01
CA ASN A 193 -7.77 7.38 9.00
C ASN A 193 -8.44 7.27 7.62
N LYS A 194 -7.70 7.54 6.54
CA LYS A 194 -8.18 7.37 5.17
C LYS A 194 -8.59 5.91 4.89
N ALA A 195 -7.84 4.93 5.38
CA ALA A 195 -8.17 3.50 5.25
C ALA A 195 -9.48 3.15 5.97
N PHE A 196 -9.74 3.72 7.14
CA PHE A 196 -11.02 3.53 7.85
C PHE A 196 -12.19 4.16 7.11
N ASP A 197 -12.03 5.34 6.53
CA ASP A 197 -13.07 6.00 5.73
C ASP A 197 -13.42 5.16 4.49
N ILE A 198 -12.39 4.67 3.78
CA ILE A 198 -12.57 3.80 2.62
C ILE A 198 -13.23 2.47 3.04
N ARG A 199 -12.73 1.81 4.08
CA ARG A 199 -13.35 0.59 4.61
C ARG A 199 -14.82 0.80 4.97
N ASN A 200 -15.15 1.91 5.61
CA ASN A 200 -16.52 2.20 6.03
C ASN A 200 -17.46 2.49 4.85
N SER A 201 -16.95 3.07 3.76
CA SER A 201 -17.74 3.42 2.58
C SER A 201 -17.76 2.32 1.50
N LYS A 202 -16.67 1.58 1.34
CA LYS A 202 -16.47 0.58 0.27
C LYS A 202 -16.35 -0.86 0.78
N GLY A 203 -16.28 -1.07 2.10
CA GLY A 203 -16.15 -2.38 2.73
C GLY A 203 -14.72 -2.90 2.86
N GLN A 204 -13.83 -2.51 1.99
CA GLN A 204 -12.43 -2.97 1.92
C GLN A 204 -11.47 -1.82 1.67
N CYS A 205 -10.23 -1.93 2.17
CA CYS A 205 -9.13 -1.03 1.84
C CYS A 205 -7.82 -1.79 1.69
N ILE A 206 -7.02 -1.44 0.70
CA ILE A 206 -5.71 -2.03 0.40
C ILE A 206 -4.65 -0.94 0.54
N ILE A 207 -3.62 -1.18 1.36
CA ILE A 207 -2.48 -0.30 1.53
C ILE A 207 -1.28 -0.95 0.86
N ALA A 208 -0.88 -0.47 -0.33
CA ALA A 208 0.00 -1.21 -1.25
C ALA A 208 1.50 -1.04 -1.00
N ASP A 209 1.94 -0.25 -0.02
CA ASP A 209 3.36 0.07 0.21
C ASP A 209 3.80 0.02 1.68
N ALA A 210 3.18 -0.84 2.50
CA ALA A 210 3.61 -1.03 3.88
C ALA A 210 5.07 -1.53 3.94
N ARG A 211 5.89 -0.92 4.81
CA ARG A 211 7.34 -1.20 4.88
C ARG A 211 7.82 -1.46 6.31
N PHE A 212 7.55 -0.53 7.21
CA PHE A 212 8.05 -0.55 8.57
C PHE A 212 7.21 -1.47 9.46
N ASP A 213 7.79 -2.62 9.84
CA ASP A 213 7.05 -3.67 10.55
C ASP A 213 6.53 -3.22 11.92
N ASN A 214 7.34 -2.47 12.67
CA ASN A 214 6.98 -1.98 14.01
C ASN A 214 6.09 -0.73 14.01
N ASP A 215 5.87 -0.11 12.87
CA ASP A 215 5.09 1.13 12.73
C ASP A 215 3.88 0.89 11.81
N GLU A 216 4.09 0.90 10.49
CA GLU A 216 3.04 0.79 9.46
C GLU A 216 2.31 -0.56 9.50
N CYS A 217 3.07 -1.67 9.46
CA CYS A 217 2.49 -3.00 9.51
C CYS A 217 1.82 -3.27 10.87
N LYS A 218 2.42 -2.77 11.96
CA LYS A 218 1.81 -2.86 13.29
C LYS A 218 0.48 -2.12 13.35
N ALA A 219 0.39 -0.89 12.81
CA ALA A 219 -0.86 -0.12 12.80
C ALA A 219 -1.98 -0.86 12.04
N ILE A 220 -1.65 -1.53 10.93
CA ILE A 220 -2.59 -2.35 10.18
C ILE A 220 -3.04 -3.56 11.00
N ARG A 221 -2.11 -4.29 11.65
CA ARG A 221 -2.44 -5.46 12.47
C ARG A 221 -3.26 -5.09 13.72
N ASP A 222 -2.92 -3.98 14.37
CA ASP A 222 -3.62 -3.48 15.58
C ASP A 222 -5.10 -3.17 15.30
N CYS A 223 -5.49 -2.87 14.06
CA CYS A 223 -6.88 -2.68 13.68
C CYS A 223 -7.58 -3.94 13.12
N GLY A 224 -6.95 -5.11 13.28
CA GLY A 224 -7.47 -6.39 12.75
C GLY A 224 -7.22 -6.59 11.25
N GLY A 225 -6.37 -5.78 10.63
CA GLY A 225 -5.94 -5.96 9.25
C GLY A 225 -4.88 -7.06 9.10
N MET A 226 -4.63 -7.47 7.87
CA MET A 226 -3.65 -8.50 7.52
C MET A 226 -2.54 -7.95 6.64
N ILE A 227 -1.33 -8.47 6.81
CA ILE A 227 -0.17 -8.13 5.97
C ILE A 227 0.11 -9.25 4.97
N ILE A 228 0.19 -8.88 3.70
CA ILE A 228 0.72 -9.72 2.63
C ILE A 228 2.17 -9.32 2.38
N ARG A 229 3.07 -10.30 2.43
CA ARG A 229 4.45 -10.14 1.97
C ARG A 229 4.59 -10.73 0.57
N VAL A 230 4.98 -9.90 -0.39
CA VAL A 230 5.24 -10.33 -1.77
C VAL A 230 6.72 -10.58 -1.95
N ASP A 231 7.09 -11.86 -2.07
CA ASP A 231 8.46 -12.30 -2.26
C ASP A 231 8.75 -12.53 -3.76
N ARG A 232 9.76 -11.85 -4.30
CA ARG A 232 10.28 -12.08 -5.64
C ARG A 232 11.79 -12.18 -5.57
N LYS A 233 12.37 -13.28 -6.07
CA LYS A 233 13.83 -13.39 -6.21
C LYS A 233 14.28 -12.31 -7.19
N SER A 234 15.02 -11.31 -6.73
CA SER A 234 15.70 -10.36 -7.60
C SER A 234 17.10 -10.92 -7.88
N ASN A 235 17.50 -10.89 -9.13
CA ASN A 235 18.89 -11.26 -9.51
C ASN A 235 19.90 -10.14 -9.18
N ASN A 236 19.44 -9.05 -8.56
CA ASN A 236 20.27 -7.91 -8.18
C ASN A 236 20.28 -7.79 -6.65
N ASP A 237 21.39 -8.20 -6.04
CA ASP A 237 21.71 -8.00 -4.61
C ASP A 237 21.98 -6.53 -4.23
N ASN A 238 21.69 -5.57 -5.10
CA ASN A 238 21.77 -4.16 -4.78
C ASN A 238 20.57 -3.73 -3.96
N HIS A 239 20.60 -4.07 -2.67
CA HIS A 239 19.71 -3.48 -1.69
C HIS A 239 20.07 -1.99 -1.55
N ASP A 240 19.12 -1.12 -1.84
CA ASP A 240 19.21 0.29 -1.48
C ASP A 240 19.47 0.37 0.03
N SER A 241 20.51 1.10 0.46
CA SER A 241 20.92 1.19 1.87
C SER A 241 19.94 2.00 2.71
N HIS A 242 18.94 2.64 2.10
CA HIS A 242 17.97 3.47 2.81
C HIS A 242 17.04 2.62 3.70
N GLU A 243 16.81 3.09 4.93
CA GLU A 243 15.98 2.40 5.93
C GLU A 243 14.61 1.96 5.39
N SER A 244 14.00 2.77 4.52
CA SER A 244 12.68 2.46 3.92
C SER A 244 12.68 1.29 2.94
N GLU A 245 13.84 0.79 2.53
CA GLU A 245 13.98 -0.37 1.65
C GLU A 245 14.35 -1.65 2.43
N GLN A 246 14.51 -1.56 3.76
CA GLN A 246 14.75 -2.72 4.63
C GLN A 246 13.41 -3.35 5.02
N ILE A 247 13.24 -4.65 4.74
CA ILE A 247 12.00 -5.37 5.03
C ILE A 247 12.25 -6.39 6.14
N THR A 248 11.55 -6.21 7.26
CA THR A 248 11.54 -7.19 8.34
C THR A 248 10.61 -8.34 8.01
N ILE A 249 11.08 -9.57 8.19
CA ILE A 249 10.26 -10.78 8.03
C ILE A 249 9.48 -11.02 9.33
N ASN A 250 8.15 -11.00 9.23
CA ASN A 250 7.27 -11.40 10.32
C ASN A 250 6.62 -12.75 9.98
N LYS A 251 6.51 -13.63 10.99
CA LYS A 251 5.95 -14.98 10.81
C LYS A 251 4.44 -14.97 10.55
N ASP A 252 3.77 -13.91 11.00
CA ASP A 252 2.31 -13.76 10.88
C ASP A 252 1.90 -13.15 9.52
N ASP A 253 2.86 -12.81 8.66
CA ASP A 253 2.55 -12.30 7.33
C ASP A 253 2.11 -13.43 6.40
N TYR A 254 1.06 -13.17 5.61
CA TYR A 254 0.72 -14.05 4.50
C TYR A 254 1.72 -13.87 3.35
N VAL A 255 2.37 -14.95 2.94
CA VAL A 255 3.43 -14.87 1.94
C VAL A 255 2.89 -15.22 0.56
N ILE A 256 3.05 -14.30 -0.40
CA ILE A 256 2.82 -14.55 -1.82
C ILE A 256 4.16 -14.60 -2.54
N ASP A 257 4.55 -15.78 -2.99
CA ASP A 257 5.72 -15.98 -3.83
C ASP A 257 5.41 -15.56 -5.28
N ASN A 258 6.10 -14.53 -5.78
CA ASN A 258 6.02 -13.96 -7.12
C ASN A 258 7.24 -14.33 -7.98
N THR A 259 7.74 -15.55 -7.87
CA THR A 259 8.87 -16.05 -8.69
C THR A 259 8.43 -16.71 -9.99
N GLY A 260 7.13 -16.96 -10.16
CA GLY A 260 6.54 -17.65 -11.29
C GLY A 260 5.96 -16.72 -12.37
N THR A 261 4.98 -17.23 -13.08
CA THR A 261 4.24 -16.48 -14.11
C THR A 261 3.21 -15.54 -13.49
N LEU A 262 2.81 -14.51 -14.25
CA LEU A 262 1.77 -13.57 -13.84
C LEU A 262 0.41 -14.25 -13.65
N VAL A 263 0.11 -15.28 -14.46
CA VAL A 263 -1.08 -16.15 -14.30
C VAL A 263 -1.02 -16.87 -12.96
N GLY A 264 0.12 -17.48 -12.64
CA GLY A 264 0.32 -18.17 -11.36
C GLY A 264 0.17 -17.22 -10.17
N LEU A 265 0.65 -15.98 -10.28
CA LEU A 265 0.46 -14.94 -9.28
C LEU A 265 -1.03 -14.64 -9.09
N PHE A 266 -1.79 -14.46 -10.16
CA PHE A 266 -3.21 -14.18 -10.11
C PHE A 266 -3.98 -15.27 -9.32
N TYR A 267 -3.71 -16.53 -9.55
CA TYR A 267 -4.37 -17.61 -8.82
C TYR A 267 -3.96 -17.68 -7.34
N LYS A 268 -2.71 -17.34 -6.99
CA LYS A 268 -2.30 -17.21 -5.58
C LYS A 268 -3.05 -16.07 -4.89
N VAL A 269 -3.24 -14.94 -5.56
CA VAL A 269 -4.02 -13.81 -5.05
C VAL A 269 -5.51 -14.17 -4.94
N LEU A 270 -6.08 -14.84 -5.95
CA LEU A 270 -7.48 -15.32 -5.92
C LEU A 270 -7.72 -16.24 -4.72
N LYS A 271 -6.79 -17.17 -4.47
CA LYS A 271 -6.85 -18.03 -3.29
C LYS A 271 -6.83 -17.23 -1.99
N PHE A 272 -5.93 -16.25 -1.86
CA PHE A 272 -5.87 -15.38 -0.68
C PHE A 272 -7.20 -14.65 -0.46
N VAL A 273 -7.76 -14.02 -1.50
CA VAL A 273 -9.05 -13.31 -1.39
C VAL A 273 -10.17 -14.25 -0.96
N THR A 274 -10.19 -15.46 -1.51
CA THR A 274 -11.20 -16.50 -1.15
C THR A 274 -11.08 -16.93 0.30
N ASP A 275 -9.87 -17.14 0.79
CA ASP A 275 -9.64 -17.71 2.12
C ASP A 275 -9.80 -16.70 3.25
N TYR A 276 -9.52 -15.39 3.01
CA TYR A 276 -9.39 -14.39 4.06
C TYR A 276 -10.30 -13.17 3.93
N ILE A 277 -10.77 -12.85 2.73
CA ILE A 277 -11.53 -11.60 2.51
C ILE A 277 -13.02 -11.88 2.24
N VAL A 278 -13.37 -12.84 1.46
CA VAL A 278 -14.75 -13.16 1.03
C VAL A 278 -15.25 -14.43 1.66
#